data_63e9ab8043b06fd610a4c5e5756a169f
#
_entry.id   63e9ab8043b06fd610a4c5e5756a169f
#
_cell.length_a   1.000
_cell.length_b   1.000
_cell.length_c   1.000
_cell.angle_alpha   90.00
_cell.angle_beta   90.00
_cell.angle_gamma   90.00
#
_symmetry.space_group_name_H-M   'P 1'
#
loop_
_entity.id
_entity.type
_entity.pdbx_description
1 polymer ?
#
loop_
_entity_poly.entity_id
_entity_poly.type
_entity_poly.pdbx_seq_one_letter_code
_entity_poly.pdbx_strand_id
1 'polypeptide(L)'
;MFCNDMSPEQTTSFVGRLGHDSWPQKTYTFTEWPYDCVGIVPASYVICLRDNVLPAGWQRRFADRFKAKRRISIDAGHQVMNTRPNALAESLLIEATTV
;
A
#
# COMPACT_ATOMS: atom_id res chain seq x y z
N MET A 1 14.62 2.35 -3.60
CA MET A 1 13.56 2.40 -2.56
C MET A 1 12.21 1.99 -3.12
N PHE A 2 11.58 2.78 -4.03
CA PHE A 2 10.27 2.46 -4.61
C PHE A 2 10.26 1.31 -5.62
N CYS A 3 11.38 0.99 -6.22
CA CYS A 3 11.52 0.04 -7.31
C CYS A 3 12.40 -1.16 -6.97
N ASN A 4 12.52 -1.50 -5.69
CA ASN A 4 13.46 -2.53 -5.24
C ASN A 4 13.13 -3.95 -5.71
N ASP A 5 11.92 -4.20 -6.15
CA ASP A 5 11.45 -5.48 -6.71
C ASP A 5 11.24 -5.43 -8.23
N MET A 6 11.77 -4.41 -8.90
CA MET A 6 11.75 -4.25 -10.35
C MET A 6 13.11 -4.57 -10.96
N SER A 7 13.10 -5.07 -12.21
CA SER A 7 14.32 -5.13 -13.02
C SER A 7 14.83 -3.72 -13.36
N PRO A 8 16.10 -3.55 -13.79
CA PRO A 8 16.59 -2.25 -14.26
C PRO A 8 15.73 -1.64 -15.37
N GLU A 9 15.27 -2.44 -16.32
CA GLU A 9 14.42 -1.99 -17.42
C GLU A 9 13.04 -1.55 -16.94
N GLN A 10 12.43 -2.32 -16.05
CA GLN A 10 11.15 -1.95 -15.42
C GLN A 10 11.27 -0.65 -14.64
N THR A 11 12.36 -0.48 -13.88
CA THR A 11 12.63 0.74 -13.11
C THR A 11 12.74 1.94 -14.02
N THR A 12 13.51 1.84 -15.11
CA THR A 12 13.67 2.93 -16.08
C THR A 12 12.32 3.29 -16.72
N SER A 13 11.55 2.31 -17.14
CA SER A 13 10.22 2.52 -17.72
C SER A 13 9.26 3.17 -16.72
N PHE A 14 9.24 2.70 -15.49
CA PHE A 14 8.39 3.26 -14.43
C PHE A 14 8.75 4.71 -14.12
N VAL A 15 10.03 5.00 -13.89
CA VAL A 15 10.50 6.35 -13.57
C VAL A 15 10.24 7.31 -14.74
N GLY A 16 10.42 6.85 -15.98
CA GLY A 16 10.16 7.66 -17.17
C GLY A 16 8.69 8.05 -17.37
N ARG A 17 7.76 7.35 -16.73
CA ARG A 17 6.32 7.66 -16.78
C ARG A 17 5.83 8.52 -15.63
N LEU A 18 6.71 8.84 -14.66
CA LEU A 18 6.33 9.71 -13.55
C LEU A 18 6.18 11.14 -14.07
N GLY A 19 5.11 11.79 -13.65
CA GLY A 19 4.88 13.21 -13.88
C GLY A 19 5.33 14.06 -12.72
N HIS A 20 4.93 15.31 -12.75
CA HIS A 20 5.13 16.26 -11.67
C HIS A 20 3.81 16.49 -10.96
N ASP A 21 3.85 16.45 -9.63
CA ASP A 21 2.70 16.74 -8.81
C ASP A 21 3.12 17.57 -7.60
N SER A 22 2.20 18.39 -7.10
CA SER A 22 2.43 19.23 -5.93
C SER A 22 1.68 18.63 -4.74
N TRP A 23 2.40 18.48 -3.64
CA TRP A 23 1.78 18.06 -2.39
C TRP A 23 1.40 19.29 -1.57
N PRO A 24 0.11 19.47 -1.18
CA PRO A 24 -0.29 20.63 -0.39
C PRO A 24 0.46 20.69 0.95
N GLN A 25 1.01 21.86 1.27
CA GLN A 25 1.76 22.05 2.52
C GLN A 25 0.95 21.66 3.76
N LYS A 26 -0.35 21.92 3.76
CA LYS A 26 -1.26 21.58 4.87
C LYS A 26 -1.26 20.08 5.19
N THR A 27 -0.99 19.22 4.21
CA THR A 27 -0.91 17.78 4.40
C THR A 27 0.20 17.38 5.37
N TYR A 28 1.31 18.13 5.38
CA TYR A 28 2.44 17.87 6.27
C TYR A 28 2.28 18.51 7.65
N THR A 29 1.46 19.54 7.76
CA THR A 29 1.28 20.29 9.01
C THR A 29 0.05 19.86 9.80
N PHE A 30 -0.81 19.05 9.18
CA PHE A 30 -1.99 18.52 9.84
C PHE A 30 -1.60 17.42 10.83
N THR A 31 -1.92 17.65 12.12
CA THR A 31 -1.51 16.76 13.20
C THR A 31 -2.66 15.99 13.85
N GLU A 32 -3.89 16.35 13.56
CA GLU A 32 -5.08 15.72 14.11
C GLU A 32 -5.78 14.87 13.04
N TRP A 33 -5.85 13.56 13.29
CA TRP A 33 -6.49 12.61 12.40
C TRP A 33 -7.65 11.94 13.13
N PRO A 34 -8.91 12.11 12.67
CA PRO A 34 -10.06 11.52 13.33
C PRO A 34 -10.11 10.01 13.02
N TYR A 35 -9.61 9.20 13.94
CA TYR A 35 -9.67 7.74 13.82
C TYR A 35 -10.94 7.12 14.42
N ASP A 36 -11.86 7.93 14.95
CA ASP A 36 -13.06 7.44 15.64
C ASP A 36 -13.98 6.63 14.74
N CYS A 37 -13.99 6.94 13.44
CA CYS A 37 -14.77 6.22 12.44
C CYS A 37 -14.06 4.95 11.91
N VAL A 38 -12.80 4.74 12.27
CA VAL A 38 -12.04 3.56 11.85
C VAL A 38 -12.59 2.31 12.52
N GLY A 39 -12.95 1.32 11.73
CA GLY A 39 -13.56 0.07 12.20
C GLY A 39 -15.08 0.02 12.08
N ILE A 40 -15.74 1.13 11.73
CA ILE A 40 -17.15 1.14 11.35
C ILE A 40 -17.33 0.41 10.01
N VAL A 41 -16.44 0.68 9.07
CA VAL A 41 -16.39 -0.02 7.78
C VAL A 41 -15.41 -1.17 7.88
N PRO A 42 -15.81 -2.41 7.55
CA PRO A 42 -14.87 -3.53 7.49
C PRO A 42 -13.74 -3.23 6.51
N ALA A 43 -12.51 -3.46 6.94
CA ALA A 43 -11.33 -3.16 6.13
C ALA A 43 -10.37 -4.35 6.12
N SER A 44 -9.69 -4.53 5.00
CA SER A 44 -8.57 -5.43 4.84
C SER A 44 -7.31 -4.63 4.52
N TYR A 45 -6.16 -5.14 4.90
CA TYR A 45 -4.87 -4.49 4.66
C TYR A 45 -3.96 -5.41 3.86
N VAL A 46 -3.46 -4.92 2.73
CA VAL A 46 -2.45 -5.62 1.95
C VAL A 46 -1.07 -5.21 2.44
N ILE A 47 -0.31 -6.19 2.95
CA ILE A 47 1.05 -6.00 3.43
C ILE A 47 2.02 -6.39 2.32
N CYS A 48 2.83 -5.42 1.88
CA CYS A 48 3.90 -5.65 0.91
C CYS A 48 5.18 -6.01 1.65
N LEU A 49 5.58 -7.28 1.57
CA LEU A 49 6.63 -7.84 2.42
C LEU A 49 8.02 -7.28 2.13
N ARG A 50 8.29 -6.82 0.89
CA ARG A 50 9.59 -6.27 0.47
C ARG A 50 9.57 -4.75 0.29
N ASP A 51 8.58 -4.09 0.86
CA ASP A 51 8.47 -2.64 0.78
C ASP A 51 9.58 -1.96 1.61
N ASN A 52 10.44 -1.19 0.92
CA ASN A 52 11.52 -0.42 1.54
C ASN A 52 11.12 1.04 1.83
N VAL A 53 9.98 1.49 1.34
CA VAL A 53 9.42 2.81 1.67
C VAL A 53 8.69 2.74 3.00
N LEU A 54 7.83 1.74 3.13
CA LEU A 54 7.09 1.45 4.35
C LEU A 54 7.34 0.00 4.76
N PRO A 55 8.33 -0.27 5.60
CA PRO A 55 8.66 -1.63 6.02
C PRO A 55 7.47 -2.39 6.59
N ALA A 56 7.44 -3.71 6.39
CA ALA A 56 6.30 -4.56 6.77
C ALA A 56 5.90 -4.45 8.24
N GLY A 57 6.84 -4.21 9.14
CA GLY A 57 6.55 -3.99 10.57
C GLY A 57 5.69 -2.76 10.81
N TRP A 58 5.93 -1.66 10.08
CA TRP A 58 5.10 -0.47 10.13
C TRP A 58 3.73 -0.69 9.50
N GLN A 59 3.68 -1.42 8.39
CA GLN A 59 2.42 -1.76 7.75
C GLN A 59 1.52 -2.55 8.69
N ARG A 60 2.07 -3.48 9.47
CA ARG A 60 1.31 -4.23 10.49
C ARG A 60 0.75 -3.31 11.57
N ARG A 61 1.54 -2.34 12.05
CA ARG A 61 1.06 -1.34 13.01
C ARG A 61 -0.08 -0.49 12.44
N PHE A 62 0.01 -0.11 11.16
CA PHE A 62 -1.07 0.62 10.52
C PHE A 62 -2.31 -0.25 10.33
N ALA A 63 -2.14 -1.51 9.98
CA ALA A 63 -3.26 -2.46 9.90
C ALA A 63 -3.98 -2.60 11.25
N ASP A 64 -3.22 -2.64 12.35
CA ASP A 64 -3.78 -2.65 13.72
C ASP A 64 -4.55 -1.36 14.00
N ARG A 65 -3.97 -0.22 13.68
CA ARG A 65 -4.57 1.09 13.91
C ARG A 65 -5.85 1.29 13.09
N PHE A 66 -5.85 0.77 11.86
CA PHE A 66 -7.03 0.72 11.00
C PHE A 66 -8.07 -0.31 11.43
N LYS A 67 -7.76 -1.12 12.43
CA LYS A 67 -8.61 -2.25 12.87
C LYS A 67 -8.95 -3.18 11.70
N ALA A 68 -7.98 -3.39 10.81
CA ALA A 68 -8.14 -4.26 9.68
C ALA A 68 -8.44 -5.69 10.15
N LYS A 69 -9.57 -6.23 9.73
CA LYS A 69 -10.00 -7.57 10.12
C LYS A 69 -9.19 -8.66 9.43
N ARG A 70 -8.75 -8.39 8.22
CA ARG A 70 -7.95 -9.30 7.42
C ARG A 70 -6.67 -8.65 6.96
N ARG A 71 -5.60 -9.45 6.92
CA ARG A 71 -4.29 -9.02 6.44
C ARG A 71 -3.83 -9.99 5.38
N ILE A 72 -3.50 -9.46 4.22
CA ILE A 72 -3.06 -10.22 3.07
C ILE A 72 -1.61 -9.84 2.82
N SER A 73 -0.72 -10.82 2.82
CA SER A 73 0.70 -10.58 2.54
C SER A 73 1.02 -10.91 1.08
N ILE A 74 1.68 -9.97 0.41
CA ILE A 74 2.17 -10.16 -0.96
C ILE A 74 3.69 -9.95 -0.96
N ASP A 75 4.42 -10.86 -1.58
CA ASP A 75 5.87 -10.75 -1.74
C ASP A 75 6.22 -9.72 -2.84
N ALA A 76 6.07 -8.45 -2.49
CA ALA A 76 6.22 -7.32 -3.39
C ALA A 76 6.83 -6.12 -2.66
N GLY A 77 7.40 -5.20 -3.45
CA GLY A 77 7.82 -3.88 -2.99
C GLY A 77 6.66 -2.88 -2.95
N HIS A 78 7.01 -1.60 -2.88
CA HIS A 78 6.05 -0.52 -2.71
C HIS A 78 5.04 -0.40 -3.86
N GLN A 79 5.48 -0.69 -5.08
CA GLN A 79 4.68 -0.57 -6.29
C GLN A 79 4.00 -1.90 -6.66
N VAL A 80 3.30 -2.52 -5.72
CA VAL A 80 2.69 -3.84 -5.87
C VAL A 80 1.74 -3.93 -7.09
N MET A 81 1.03 -2.86 -7.41
CA MET A 81 0.15 -2.79 -8.57
C MET A 81 0.90 -2.94 -9.90
N ASN A 82 2.18 -2.58 -9.93
CA ASN A 82 3.05 -2.68 -11.11
C ASN A 82 3.86 -3.98 -11.13
N THR A 83 4.26 -4.50 -9.97
CA THR A 83 5.18 -5.64 -9.88
C THR A 83 4.48 -6.97 -9.63
N ARG A 84 3.31 -6.97 -9.00
CA ARG A 84 2.50 -8.16 -8.71
C ARG A 84 1.01 -7.90 -8.98
N PRO A 85 0.64 -7.45 -10.21
CA PRO A 85 -0.73 -7.08 -10.51
C PRO A 85 -1.72 -8.23 -10.35
N ASN A 86 -1.34 -9.46 -10.72
CA ASN A 86 -2.21 -10.62 -10.60
C ASN A 86 -2.49 -10.97 -9.13
N ALA A 87 -1.45 -11.03 -8.30
CA ALA A 87 -1.61 -11.31 -6.89
C ALA A 87 -2.48 -10.26 -6.18
N LEU A 88 -2.31 -9.00 -6.54
CA LEU A 88 -3.15 -7.92 -6.02
C LEU A 88 -4.60 -8.07 -6.50
N ALA A 89 -4.82 -8.33 -7.79
CA ALA A 89 -6.16 -8.52 -8.33
C ALA A 89 -6.89 -9.69 -7.69
N GLU A 90 -6.22 -10.83 -7.53
CA GLU A 90 -6.77 -11.99 -6.82
C GLU A 90 -7.17 -11.65 -5.39
N SER A 91 -6.31 -10.93 -4.67
CA SER A 91 -6.60 -10.49 -3.31
C SER A 91 -7.84 -9.62 -3.24
N LEU A 92 -7.96 -8.65 -4.16
CA LEU A 92 -9.12 -7.75 -4.23
C LEU A 92 -10.42 -8.51 -4.56
N LEU A 93 -10.36 -9.49 -5.47
CA LEU A 93 -11.52 -10.32 -5.83
C LEU A 93 -11.97 -11.17 -4.64
N ILE A 94 -11.04 -11.78 -3.91
CA ILE A 94 -11.36 -12.56 -2.71
C ILE A 94 -12.04 -11.67 -1.66
N GLU A 95 -11.50 -10.47 -1.42
CA GLU A 95 -12.08 -9.53 -0.46
C GLU A 95 -13.48 -9.07 -0.89
N ALA A 96 -13.69 -8.79 -2.16
CA ALA A 96 -14.99 -8.37 -2.70
C ALA A 96 -16.06 -9.46 -2.55
N THR A 97 -15.69 -10.74 -2.54
CA THR A 97 -16.61 -11.86 -2.44
C THR A 97 -16.80 -12.37 -1.00
N THR A 98 -16.02 -11.89 -0.05
CA THR A 98 -16.02 -12.37 1.35
C THR A 98 -16.86 -11.48 2.28
N VAL A 99 -17.41 -10.42 1.77
CA VAL A 99 -18.22 -9.47 2.55
C VAL A 99 -19.59 -10.03 2.89
#